data_ef489fe1b10072708fce71b80abe292d
#
_entry.id   ef489fe1b10072708fce71b80abe292d
#
_cell.length_a   1.000
_cell.length_b   1.000
_cell.length_c   1.000
_cell.angle_alpha   90.00
_cell.angle_beta   90.00
_cell.angle_gamma   90.00
#
_symmetry.space_group_name_H-M   'P 1'
#
loop_
_entity.id
_entity.type
_entity.pdbx_description
1 polymer ?
#
loop_
_entity_poly.entity_id
_entity_poly.type
_entity_poly.pdbx_seq_one_letter_code
_entity_poly.pdbx_strand_id
1 'polypeptide(L)'
;SQINKYYNTLFNLCVEHNNLELISNELKFVKHLIRKESSFRLLFESKKLTDDNKCLITKNTLNEFHEIVKEFLCIIIINKKTKSLLEIINKFLNLADKELGKKKIEIYTANEIPAQDLEKLFQSLNFEIKTKIDQSLIGGIKIKHENKIFDNSIQYQLNQLKKTLHNL
;
A
#
# COMPACT_ATOMS: atom_id res chain seq x y z
N SER A 1 11.66 12.33 -13.97
CA SER A 1 10.47 12.98 -13.43
C SER A 1 10.82 13.62 -12.09
N GLN A 2 10.33 14.84 -11.82
CA GLN A 2 10.57 15.53 -10.53
C GLN A 2 10.08 14.72 -9.32
N ILE A 3 9.03 13.92 -9.51
CA ILE A 3 8.46 13.04 -8.48
C ILE A 3 9.47 12.01 -8.00
N ASN A 4 10.29 11.46 -8.90
CA ASN A 4 11.28 10.44 -8.56
C ASN A 4 12.29 10.93 -7.52
N LYS A 5 12.64 12.21 -7.54
CA LYS A 5 13.57 12.80 -6.58
C LYS A 5 13.06 12.70 -5.14
N TYR A 6 11.75 12.96 -4.91
CA TYR A 6 11.19 12.97 -3.55
C TYR A 6 11.23 11.60 -2.89
N TYR A 7 10.68 10.57 -3.54
CA TYR A 7 10.61 9.25 -2.91
C TYR A 7 11.98 8.55 -2.85
N ASN A 8 12.88 8.78 -3.83
CA ASN A 8 14.22 8.21 -3.78
C ASN A 8 15.07 8.85 -2.66
N THR A 9 15.01 10.17 -2.51
CA THR A 9 15.74 10.86 -1.42
C THR A 9 15.23 10.40 -0.06
N LEU A 10 13.90 10.30 0.11
CA LEU A 10 13.31 9.79 1.35
C LEU A 10 13.73 8.34 1.62
N PHE A 11 13.71 7.49 0.60
CA PHE A 11 14.11 6.09 0.71
C PHE A 11 15.58 5.96 1.15
N ASN A 12 16.51 6.65 0.49
CA ASN A 12 17.92 6.62 0.83
C ASN A 12 18.15 7.09 2.27
N LEU A 13 17.48 8.18 2.68
CA LEU A 13 17.57 8.69 4.05
C LEU A 13 17.08 7.64 5.07
N CYS A 14 15.97 6.95 4.77
CA CYS A 14 15.43 5.92 5.65
C CYS A 14 16.32 4.68 5.74
N VAL A 15 16.98 4.29 4.65
CA VAL A 15 17.95 3.18 4.66
C VAL A 15 19.17 3.56 5.48
N GLU A 16 19.71 4.75 5.29
CA GLU A 16 20.89 5.25 6.02
C GLU A 16 20.64 5.29 7.55
N HIS A 17 19.45 5.71 7.96
CA HIS A 17 19.08 5.80 9.38
C HIS A 17 18.46 4.53 9.97
N ASN A 18 18.37 3.43 9.22
CA ASN A 18 17.77 2.16 9.65
C ASN A 18 16.32 2.29 10.19
N ASN A 19 15.55 3.25 9.69
CA ASN A 19 14.16 3.49 10.12
C ASN A 19 13.12 3.25 9.02
N LEU A 20 13.50 2.54 7.96
CA LEU A 20 12.66 2.31 6.77
C LEU A 20 11.30 1.68 7.11
N GLU A 21 11.28 0.70 8.02
CA GLU A 21 10.04 0.03 8.42
C GLU A 21 9.10 0.97 9.18
N LEU A 22 9.64 1.74 10.14
CA LEU A 22 8.89 2.72 10.92
C LEU A 22 8.25 3.76 9.98
N ILE A 23 9.06 4.40 9.15
CA ILE A 23 8.61 5.44 8.21
C ILE A 23 7.58 4.88 7.20
N SER A 24 7.77 3.63 6.75
CA SER A 24 6.80 2.97 5.86
C SER A 24 5.45 2.78 6.52
N ASN A 25 5.41 2.37 7.78
CA ASN A 25 4.17 2.19 8.52
C ASN A 25 3.46 3.52 8.76
N GLU A 26 4.19 4.57 9.12
CA GLU A 26 3.64 5.90 9.29
C GLU A 26 3.09 6.47 7.97
N LEU A 27 3.79 6.31 6.86
CA LEU A 27 3.30 6.75 5.54
C LEU A 27 2.11 5.93 5.04
N LYS A 28 2.00 4.65 5.39
CA LYS A 28 0.77 3.85 5.15
C LYS A 28 -0.42 4.46 5.90
N PHE A 29 -0.21 4.90 7.14
CA PHE A 29 -1.24 5.57 7.91
C PHE A 29 -1.61 6.93 7.32
N VAL A 30 -0.64 7.76 6.93
CA VAL A 30 -0.89 9.04 6.22
C VAL A 30 -1.70 8.82 4.95
N LYS A 31 -1.34 7.82 4.15
CA LYS A 31 -2.11 7.43 2.96
C LYS A 31 -3.55 7.05 3.30
N HIS A 32 -3.77 6.33 4.39
CA HIS A 32 -5.10 6.00 4.87
C HIS A 32 -5.89 7.25 5.26
N LEU A 33 -5.28 8.17 6.03
CA LEU A 33 -5.91 9.44 6.39
C LEU A 33 -6.32 10.27 5.16
N ILE A 34 -5.44 10.43 4.19
CA ILE A 34 -5.76 11.18 2.96
C ILE A 34 -6.96 10.57 2.22
N ARG A 35 -7.10 9.25 2.23
CA ARG A 35 -8.18 8.55 1.52
C ARG A 35 -9.50 8.54 2.26
N LYS A 36 -9.47 8.44 3.58
CA LYS A 36 -10.66 8.23 4.42
C LYS A 36 -11.14 9.48 5.11
N GLU A 37 -10.24 10.36 5.53
CA GLU A 37 -10.57 11.57 6.27
C GLU A 37 -10.59 12.79 5.34
N SER A 38 -11.81 13.26 5.00
CA SER A 38 -11.97 14.40 4.10
C SER A 38 -11.34 15.68 4.64
N SER A 39 -11.39 15.92 5.95
CA SER A 39 -10.78 17.07 6.61
C SER A 39 -9.26 17.09 6.44
N PHE A 40 -8.61 15.93 6.58
CA PHE A 40 -7.17 15.80 6.37
C PHE A 40 -6.78 16.05 4.90
N ARG A 41 -7.56 15.52 3.97
CA ARG A 41 -7.35 15.78 2.53
C ARG A 41 -7.52 17.25 2.17
N LEU A 42 -8.57 17.88 2.70
CA LEU A 42 -8.85 19.31 2.47
C LEU A 42 -7.73 20.22 2.96
N LEU A 43 -6.98 19.84 4.00
CA LEU A 43 -5.80 20.56 4.46
C LEU A 43 -4.79 20.74 3.33
N PHE A 44 -4.51 19.70 2.55
CA PHE A 44 -3.56 19.76 1.43
C PHE A 44 -4.13 20.50 0.20
N GLU A 45 -5.43 20.41 -0.04
CA GLU A 45 -6.11 20.96 -1.20
C GLU A 45 -6.52 22.43 -1.02
N SER A 46 -6.64 22.91 0.22
CA SER A 46 -7.12 24.24 0.53
C SER A 46 -6.24 25.32 -0.11
N LYS A 47 -6.89 26.27 -0.80
CA LYS A 47 -6.24 27.48 -1.33
C LYS A 47 -6.28 28.65 -0.34
N LYS A 48 -7.05 28.53 0.74
CA LYS A 48 -7.22 29.58 1.76
C LYS A 48 -6.10 29.56 2.82
N LEU A 49 -5.43 28.42 2.99
CA LEU A 49 -4.34 28.29 3.94
C LEU A 49 -3.00 28.56 3.27
N THR A 50 -2.15 29.31 3.96
CA THR A 50 -0.74 29.46 3.56
C THR A 50 0.01 28.16 3.75
N ASP A 51 1.14 27.98 3.06
CA ASP A 51 1.95 26.77 3.19
C ASP A 51 2.48 26.58 4.61
N ASP A 52 2.87 27.68 5.27
CA ASP A 52 3.34 27.64 6.67
C ASP A 52 2.24 27.15 7.62
N ASN A 53 1.01 27.63 7.46
CA ASN A 53 -0.13 27.16 8.24
C ASN A 53 -0.46 25.69 7.97
N LYS A 54 -0.39 25.25 6.72
CA LYS A 54 -0.55 23.84 6.36
C LYS A 54 0.51 22.95 7.03
N CYS A 55 1.78 23.37 6.98
CA CYS A 55 2.87 22.67 7.64
C CYS A 55 2.67 22.62 9.15
N LEU A 56 2.29 23.73 9.78
CA LEU A 56 2.03 23.78 11.20
C LEU A 56 0.90 22.83 11.62
N ILE A 57 -0.22 22.86 10.92
CA ILE A 57 -1.36 21.96 11.17
C ILE A 57 -0.95 20.50 10.97
N THR A 58 -0.21 20.20 9.89
CA THR A 58 0.27 18.83 9.61
C THR A 58 1.16 18.32 10.74
N LYS A 59 2.13 19.12 11.20
CA LYS A 59 3.03 18.77 12.30
C LYS A 59 2.28 18.56 13.62
N ASN A 60 1.30 19.39 13.91
CA ASN A 60 0.48 19.27 15.12
C ASN A 60 -0.44 18.03 15.07
N THR A 61 -1.03 17.75 13.91
CA THR A 61 -1.90 16.57 13.73
C THR A 61 -1.12 15.27 13.83
N LEU A 62 0.13 15.25 13.33
CA LEU A 62 1.02 14.09 13.32
C LEU A 62 2.14 14.22 14.36
N ASN A 63 1.83 14.80 15.54
CA ASN A 63 2.83 15.08 16.57
C ASN A 63 3.59 13.83 17.04
N GLU A 64 2.93 12.68 17.11
CA GLU A 64 3.51 11.38 17.51
C GLU A 64 4.36 10.72 16.40
N PHE A 65 4.31 11.25 15.17
CA PHE A 65 5.03 10.67 14.05
C PHE A 65 6.50 11.11 14.05
N HIS A 66 7.32 10.30 13.42
CA HIS A 66 8.75 10.59 13.24
C HIS A 66 8.95 11.90 12.47
N GLU A 67 9.97 12.66 12.88
CA GLU A 67 10.25 13.99 12.31
C GLU A 67 10.43 13.96 10.79
N ILE A 68 11.07 12.91 10.27
CA ILE A 68 11.28 12.71 8.82
C ILE A 68 9.93 12.74 8.07
N VAL A 69 8.87 12.11 8.60
CA VAL A 69 7.56 12.11 7.95
C VAL A 69 6.94 13.49 7.95
N LYS A 70 7.01 14.20 9.08
CA LYS A 70 6.48 15.58 9.19
C LYS A 70 7.20 16.54 8.25
N GLU A 71 8.53 16.50 8.22
CA GLU A 71 9.34 17.32 7.33
C GLU A 71 9.11 16.96 5.85
N PHE A 72 9.01 15.67 5.52
CA PHE A 72 8.70 15.24 4.17
C PHE A 72 7.37 15.80 3.66
N LEU A 73 6.31 15.75 4.48
CA LEU A 73 5.01 16.30 4.12
C LEU A 73 5.07 17.82 3.94
N CYS A 74 5.82 18.53 4.80
CA CYS A 74 6.04 19.98 4.66
C CYS A 74 6.79 20.32 3.37
N ILE A 75 7.80 19.55 3.00
CA ILE A 75 8.53 19.74 1.73
C ILE A 75 7.57 19.58 0.54
N ILE A 76 6.68 18.60 0.56
CA ILE A 76 5.68 18.39 -0.49
C ILE A 76 4.68 19.56 -0.57
N ILE A 77 4.27 20.13 0.57
CA ILE A 77 3.39 21.30 0.64
C ILE A 77 4.08 22.52 0.03
N ILE A 78 5.28 22.85 0.51
CA ILE A 78 6.07 24.03 0.08
C ILE A 78 6.35 23.98 -1.42
N ASN A 79 6.69 22.80 -1.94
CA ASN A 79 6.97 22.60 -3.36
C ASN A 79 5.71 22.45 -4.23
N LYS A 80 4.52 22.66 -3.67
CA LYS A 80 3.23 22.57 -4.40
C LYS A 80 3.00 21.21 -5.09
N LYS A 81 3.49 20.11 -4.46
CA LYS A 81 3.36 18.74 -4.99
C LYS A 81 2.27 17.90 -4.29
N THR A 82 1.38 18.56 -3.57
CA THR A 82 0.31 17.90 -2.81
C THR A 82 -0.60 17.01 -3.67
N LYS A 83 -0.87 17.39 -4.92
CA LYS A 83 -1.64 16.57 -5.87
C LYS A 83 -0.97 15.24 -6.21
N SER A 84 0.36 15.18 -6.14
CA SER A 84 1.16 13.98 -6.42
C SER A 84 1.53 13.22 -5.14
N LEU A 85 1.09 13.66 -3.96
CA LEU A 85 1.50 13.09 -2.68
C LEU A 85 1.21 11.60 -2.58
N LEU A 86 0.00 11.16 -2.96
CA LEU A 86 -0.36 9.74 -2.94
C LEU A 86 0.50 8.90 -3.89
N GLU A 87 0.84 9.45 -5.06
CA GLU A 87 1.72 8.77 -6.00
C GLU A 87 3.13 8.62 -5.43
N ILE A 88 3.67 9.69 -4.83
CA ILE A 88 4.99 9.71 -4.20
C ILE A 88 5.04 8.68 -3.06
N ILE A 89 4.04 8.67 -2.19
CA ILE A 89 3.93 7.69 -1.09
C ILE A 89 3.88 6.26 -1.64
N ASN A 90 3.06 6.00 -2.66
CA ASN A 90 2.97 4.66 -3.26
C ASN A 90 4.30 4.17 -3.84
N LYS A 91 5.02 5.06 -4.54
CA LYS A 91 6.35 4.75 -5.10
C LYS A 91 7.36 4.45 -3.99
N PHE A 92 7.37 5.26 -2.94
CA PHE A 92 8.21 5.02 -1.75
C PHE A 92 7.90 3.66 -1.12
N LEU A 93 6.63 3.37 -0.83
CA LEU A 93 6.22 2.11 -0.21
C LEU A 93 6.60 0.89 -1.06
N ASN A 94 6.52 0.99 -2.39
CA ASN A 94 6.94 -0.09 -3.27
C ASN A 94 8.46 -0.35 -3.20
N LEU A 95 9.27 0.70 -3.06
CA LEU A 95 10.73 0.54 -2.85
C LEU A 95 11.02 -0.05 -1.47
N ALA A 96 10.35 0.47 -0.43
CA ALA A 96 10.52 0.01 0.93
C ALA A 96 10.13 -1.47 1.10
N ASP A 97 9.01 -1.90 0.52
CA ASP A 97 8.57 -3.30 0.58
C ASP A 97 9.58 -4.25 -0.11
N LYS A 98 10.19 -3.81 -1.21
CA LYS A 98 11.25 -4.58 -1.89
C LYS A 98 12.50 -4.71 -1.02
N GLU A 99 12.96 -3.60 -0.42
CA GLU A 99 14.14 -3.57 0.44
C GLU A 99 13.93 -4.39 1.71
N LEU A 100 12.76 -4.29 2.33
CA LEU A 100 12.38 -5.07 3.51
C LEU A 100 12.07 -6.53 3.20
N GLY A 101 12.17 -6.95 1.94
CA GLY A 101 11.86 -8.31 1.50
C GLY A 101 10.38 -8.68 1.69
N LYS A 102 9.49 -7.70 1.82
CA LYS A 102 8.04 -7.93 1.94
C LYS A 102 7.47 -8.33 0.58
N LYS A 103 6.99 -9.56 0.50
CA LYS A 103 6.34 -10.07 -0.70
C LYS A 103 4.84 -9.79 -0.62
N LYS A 104 4.25 -9.34 -1.73
CA LYS A 104 2.79 -9.10 -1.82
C LYS A 104 2.11 -10.32 -2.41
N ILE A 105 1.06 -10.78 -1.72
CA ILE A 105 0.18 -11.84 -2.20
C ILE A 105 -1.22 -11.29 -2.33
N GLU A 106 -1.86 -11.54 -3.46
CA GLU A 106 -3.28 -11.32 -3.65
C GLU A 106 -4.01 -12.66 -3.58
N ILE A 107 -4.99 -12.74 -2.68
CA ILE A 107 -5.84 -13.92 -2.51
C ILE A 107 -7.24 -13.57 -3.03
N TYR A 108 -7.71 -14.33 -4.00
CA TYR A 108 -9.05 -14.23 -4.54
C TYR A 108 -9.90 -15.37 -3.99
N THR A 109 -11.08 -15.04 -3.48
CA THR A 109 -12.02 -16.00 -2.89
C THR A 109 -13.43 -15.68 -3.35
N ALA A 110 -14.29 -16.70 -3.39
CA ALA A 110 -15.71 -16.51 -3.72
C ALA A 110 -16.46 -15.77 -2.60
N ASN A 111 -16.05 -15.96 -1.35
CA ASN A 111 -16.66 -15.37 -0.15
C ASN A 111 -15.60 -14.66 0.69
N GLU A 112 -16.04 -13.79 1.60
CA GLU A 112 -15.13 -13.17 2.58
C GLU A 112 -14.49 -14.23 3.48
N ILE A 113 -13.16 -14.16 3.60
CA ILE A 113 -12.41 -14.95 4.58
C ILE A 113 -12.09 -14.03 5.76
N PRO A 114 -12.34 -14.46 7.01
CA PRO A 114 -11.94 -13.69 8.17
C PRO A 114 -10.43 -13.43 8.16
N ALA A 115 -10.03 -12.17 8.37
CA ALA A 115 -8.62 -11.76 8.35
C ALA A 115 -7.76 -12.57 9.31
N GLN A 116 -8.32 -12.99 10.45
CA GLN A 116 -7.65 -13.81 11.46
C GLN A 116 -7.23 -15.20 10.95
N ASP A 117 -7.99 -15.79 10.04
CA ASP A 117 -7.67 -17.12 9.50
C ASP A 117 -6.56 -17.02 8.45
N LEU A 118 -6.52 -15.92 7.70
CA LEU A 118 -5.45 -15.63 6.75
C LEU A 118 -4.13 -15.31 7.47
N GLU A 119 -4.18 -14.51 8.54
CA GLU A 119 -3.02 -14.21 9.36
C GLU A 119 -2.40 -15.49 9.94
N LYS A 120 -3.20 -16.41 10.43
CA LYS A 120 -2.70 -17.69 10.96
C LYS A 120 -1.99 -18.54 9.91
N LEU A 121 -2.50 -18.55 8.67
CA LEU A 121 -1.91 -19.34 7.58
C LEU A 121 -0.56 -18.75 7.12
N PHE A 122 -0.37 -17.44 7.24
CA PHE A 122 0.79 -16.74 6.69
C PHE A 122 1.68 -16.06 7.74
N GLN A 123 1.41 -16.26 9.05
CA GLN A 123 2.18 -15.67 10.17
C GLN A 123 3.68 -15.95 10.14
N SER A 124 4.11 -17.03 9.49
CA SER A 124 5.53 -17.41 9.38
C SER A 124 6.23 -16.79 8.16
N LEU A 125 5.48 -16.12 7.31
CA LEU A 125 5.97 -15.62 6.03
C LEU A 125 5.85 -14.09 6.00
N ASN A 126 6.90 -13.42 5.56
CA ASN A 126 6.93 -11.96 5.47
C ASN A 126 6.14 -11.46 4.24
N PHE A 127 4.82 -11.76 4.21
CA PHE A 127 3.92 -11.40 3.13
C PHE A 127 2.92 -10.32 3.54
N GLU A 128 2.70 -9.34 2.65
CA GLU A 128 1.54 -8.47 2.71
C GLU A 128 0.38 -9.12 1.93
N ILE A 129 -0.69 -9.48 2.63
CA ILE A 129 -1.84 -10.17 2.04
C ILE A 129 -2.91 -9.16 1.66
N LYS A 130 -3.39 -9.23 0.41
CA LYS A 130 -4.59 -8.53 -0.04
C LYS A 130 -5.64 -9.56 -0.43
N THR A 131 -6.80 -9.47 0.19
CA THR A 131 -7.95 -10.28 -0.18
C THR A 131 -8.83 -9.53 -1.18
N LYS A 132 -9.29 -10.26 -2.17
CA LYS A 132 -10.28 -9.77 -3.15
C LYS A 132 -11.37 -10.82 -3.31
N ILE A 133 -12.62 -10.37 -3.32
CA ILE A 133 -13.76 -11.24 -3.63
C ILE A 133 -13.88 -11.30 -5.14
N ASP A 134 -13.85 -12.51 -5.67
CA ASP A 134 -14.08 -12.78 -7.09
C ASP A 134 -15.31 -13.70 -7.20
N GLN A 135 -16.45 -13.09 -7.50
CA GLN A 135 -17.73 -13.81 -7.62
C GLN A 135 -17.76 -14.77 -8.81
N SER A 136 -16.81 -14.70 -9.73
CA SER A 136 -16.69 -15.67 -10.83
C SER A 136 -16.15 -17.01 -10.36
N LEU A 137 -15.54 -17.07 -9.16
CA LEU A 137 -15.10 -18.30 -8.54
C LEU A 137 -16.31 -19.04 -7.95
N ILE A 138 -16.50 -20.30 -8.30
CA ILE A 138 -17.58 -21.15 -7.73
C ILE A 138 -17.23 -21.53 -6.29
N GLY A 139 -15.93 -21.60 -5.99
CA GLY A 139 -15.36 -21.90 -4.68
C GLY A 139 -13.84 -22.07 -4.79
N GLY A 140 -13.19 -22.31 -3.64
CA GLY A 140 -11.75 -22.46 -3.58
C GLY A 140 -11.02 -21.12 -3.51
N ILE A 141 -9.70 -21.16 -3.66
CA ILE A 141 -8.79 -20.04 -3.48
C ILE A 141 -7.91 -19.90 -4.71
N LYS A 142 -7.73 -18.67 -5.17
CA LYS A 142 -6.76 -18.30 -6.20
C LYS A 142 -5.74 -17.34 -5.58
N ILE A 143 -4.47 -17.68 -5.67
CA ILE A 143 -3.37 -16.90 -5.09
C ILE A 143 -2.52 -16.34 -6.22
N LYS A 144 -2.31 -15.03 -6.21
CA LYS A 144 -1.41 -14.33 -7.13
C LYS A 144 -0.21 -13.78 -6.35
N HIS A 145 0.98 -14.19 -6.77
CA HIS A 145 2.24 -13.68 -6.25
C HIS A 145 3.15 -13.30 -7.41
N GLU A 146 3.47 -12.00 -7.53
CA GLU A 146 4.20 -11.45 -8.68
C GLU A 146 3.51 -11.82 -10.01
N ASN A 147 4.23 -12.53 -10.90
CA ASN A 147 3.71 -13.00 -12.19
C ASN A 147 3.20 -14.46 -12.14
N LYS A 148 3.22 -15.09 -10.95
CA LYS A 148 2.75 -16.47 -10.78
C LYS A 148 1.34 -16.47 -10.19
N ILE A 149 0.49 -17.33 -10.74
CA ILE A 149 -0.87 -17.54 -10.27
C ILE A 149 -0.98 -19.00 -9.85
N PHE A 150 -1.32 -19.22 -8.59
CA PHE A 150 -1.74 -20.53 -8.10
C PHE A 150 -3.27 -20.51 -7.99
N ASP A 151 -3.93 -21.29 -8.84
CA ASP A 151 -5.38 -21.33 -8.92
C ASP A 151 -5.88 -22.72 -8.53
N ASN A 152 -6.43 -22.85 -7.34
CA ASN A 152 -7.07 -24.05 -6.82
C ASN A 152 -8.60 -23.83 -6.69
N SER A 153 -9.16 -22.96 -7.50
CA SER A 153 -10.60 -22.73 -7.52
C SER A 153 -11.34 -23.92 -8.17
N ILE A 154 -12.60 -24.13 -7.76
CA ILE A 154 -13.49 -25.10 -8.40
C ILE A 154 -13.70 -24.75 -9.88
N GLN A 155 -13.79 -23.48 -10.21
CA GLN A 155 -13.85 -22.99 -11.59
C GLN A 155 -12.67 -23.49 -12.44
N TYR A 156 -11.45 -23.36 -11.92
CA TYR A 156 -10.24 -23.82 -12.61
C TYR A 156 -10.28 -25.35 -12.83
N GLN A 157 -10.62 -26.12 -11.78
CA GLN A 157 -10.72 -27.59 -11.87
C GLN A 157 -11.75 -28.04 -12.88
N LEU A 158 -12.94 -27.39 -12.94
CA LEU A 158 -13.95 -27.68 -13.94
C LEU A 158 -13.50 -27.34 -15.36
N ASN A 159 -12.79 -26.24 -15.55
CA ASN A 159 -12.23 -25.86 -16.85
C ASN A 159 -11.15 -26.84 -17.32
N GLN A 160 -10.31 -27.38 -16.43
CA GLN A 160 -9.35 -28.41 -16.75
C GLN A 160 -10.05 -29.71 -17.15
N LEU A 161 -11.09 -30.11 -16.43
CA LEU A 161 -11.90 -31.29 -16.76
C LEU A 161 -12.54 -31.15 -18.15
N LYS A 162 -13.15 -30.01 -18.46
CA LYS A 162 -13.71 -29.73 -19.78
C LYS A 162 -12.69 -29.87 -20.90
N LYS A 163 -11.49 -29.31 -20.73
CA LYS A 163 -10.42 -29.45 -21.72
C LYS A 163 -9.99 -30.88 -21.95
N THR A 164 -9.91 -31.69 -20.88
CA THR A 164 -9.58 -33.12 -20.98
C THR A 164 -10.65 -33.89 -21.75
N LEU A 165 -11.94 -33.58 -21.48
CA LEU A 165 -13.06 -34.26 -22.16
C LEU A 165 -13.19 -33.87 -23.65
N HIS A 166 -12.79 -32.63 -24.02
CA HIS A 166 -12.81 -32.22 -25.45
C HIS A 166 -11.65 -32.79 -26.25
N ASN A 167 -10.59 -33.30 -25.63
CA ASN A 167 -9.43 -33.91 -26.25
C ASN A 167 -9.50 -35.46 -26.32
N LEU A 168 -10.62 -36.02 -25.87
CA LEU A 168 -10.96 -37.42 -26.00
C LEU A 168 -11.89 -37.65 -27.20
#